data_feb8705e38284199910913b5a2f1bcce
#
_entry.id   feb8705e38284199910913b5a2f1bcce
#
_cell.length_a   1.000
_cell.length_b   1.000
_cell.length_c   1.000
_cell.angle_alpha   90.00
_cell.angle_beta   90.00
_cell.angle_gamma   90.00
#
_symmetry.space_group_name_H-M   'P 1'
#
loop_
_entity.id
_entity.type
_entity.pdbx_description
1 polymer ?
#
loop_
_entity_poly.entity_id
_entity_poly.type
_entity_poly.pdbx_seq_one_letter_code
_entity_poly.pdbx_strand_id
1 'polypeptide(L)'
;MRDGNTVANIIMGVLERELQLPTGSLTSLHRTTARSSDFLRVLRYPKFVPGKSLNRPGFPPHRDAVSVAILFTWLGGLQIPMPNAEMIDKDTETEESWRWVKPLPGHAIVNLGDALQILSNNVLKSGKHRVVKAPGPQAGFDRYSVLLGTRPANDTPMTALKSPRIPAYTPEQAKAKLVDAQQWGANSVRKVLSVMEKK
;
A
#
# COMPACT_ATOMS: atom_id res chain seq x y z
N MET A 1 6.32 7.84 -14.39
CA MET A 1 5.12 8.34 -13.65
C MET A 1 3.88 8.34 -14.55
N ARG A 2 3.90 8.93 -15.76
CA ARG A 2 2.71 9.01 -16.63
C ARG A 2 2.01 7.66 -16.84
N ASP A 3 2.72 6.66 -17.34
CA ASP A 3 2.13 5.34 -17.64
C ASP A 3 1.63 4.62 -16.40
N GLY A 4 2.35 4.77 -15.27
CA GLY A 4 1.90 4.21 -14.00
C GLY A 4 0.61 4.86 -13.49
N ASN A 5 0.45 6.18 -13.65
CA ASN A 5 -0.80 6.86 -13.32
C ASN A 5 -1.93 6.43 -14.25
N THR A 6 -1.64 6.17 -15.54
CA THR A 6 -2.62 5.60 -16.47
C THR A 6 -3.12 4.25 -15.98
N VAL A 7 -2.22 3.35 -15.59
CA VAL A 7 -2.58 2.04 -15.04
C VAL A 7 -3.39 2.18 -13.74
N ALA A 8 -2.96 3.05 -12.83
CA ALA A 8 -3.70 3.31 -11.59
C ALA A 8 -5.12 3.84 -11.86
N ASN A 9 -5.29 4.74 -12.84
CA ASN A 9 -6.59 5.25 -13.24
C ASN A 9 -7.50 4.17 -13.85
N ILE A 10 -6.95 3.25 -14.64
CA ILE A 10 -7.70 2.09 -15.16
C ILE A 10 -8.22 1.24 -13.99
N ILE A 11 -7.35 0.94 -13.02
CA ILE A 11 -7.72 0.18 -11.82
C ILE A 11 -8.82 0.91 -11.03
N MET A 12 -8.65 2.21 -10.80
CA MET A 12 -9.66 3.02 -10.10
C MET A 12 -10.99 3.08 -10.84
N GLY A 13 -10.99 3.15 -12.17
CA GLY A 13 -12.21 3.10 -12.99
C GLY A 13 -12.95 1.75 -12.87
N VAL A 14 -12.23 0.65 -12.73
CA VAL A 14 -12.84 -0.66 -12.41
C VAL A 14 -13.45 -0.64 -11.02
N LEU A 15 -12.73 -0.11 -10.03
CA LEU A 15 -13.22 -0.02 -8.65
C LEU A 15 -14.44 0.90 -8.52
N GLU A 16 -14.48 2.03 -9.25
CA GLU A 16 -15.66 2.89 -9.32
C GLU A 16 -16.91 2.10 -9.74
N ARG A 17 -16.79 1.33 -10.80
CA ARG A 17 -17.89 0.49 -11.32
C ARG A 17 -18.34 -0.55 -10.30
N GLU A 18 -17.39 -1.28 -9.70
CA GLU A 18 -17.70 -2.32 -8.70
C GLU A 18 -18.30 -1.76 -7.42
N LEU A 19 -17.88 -0.57 -7.03
CA LEU A 19 -18.45 0.16 -5.89
C LEU A 19 -19.75 0.92 -6.23
N GLN A 20 -20.24 0.84 -7.48
CA GLN A 20 -21.39 1.60 -7.95
C GLN A 20 -21.28 3.11 -7.71
N LEU A 21 -20.06 3.62 -7.84
CA LEU A 21 -19.78 5.05 -7.81
C LEU A 21 -20.05 5.66 -9.20
N PRO A 22 -20.44 6.95 -9.26
CA PRO A 22 -20.44 7.67 -10.53
C PRO A 22 -19.04 7.63 -11.17
N THR A 23 -19.01 7.52 -12.50
CA THR A 23 -17.75 7.57 -13.26
C THR A 23 -16.95 8.83 -12.90
N GLY A 24 -15.68 8.69 -12.62
CA GLY A 24 -14.84 9.80 -12.22
C GLY A 24 -14.73 10.05 -10.71
N SER A 25 -15.50 9.34 -9.89
CA SER A 25 -15.50 9.57 -8.43
C SER A 25 -14.15 9.33 -7.77
N LEU A 26 -13.41 8.30 -8.17
CA LEU A 26 -12.04 8.04 -7.67
C LEU A 26 -10.99 8.69 -8.58
N THR A 27 -11.14 8.55 -9.89
CA THR A 27 -10.13 9.04 -10.84
C THR A 27 -9.99 10.56 -10.81
N SER A 28 -11.06 11.31 -10.57
CA SER A 28 -10.98 12.78 -10.41
C SER A 28 -10.24 13.23 -9.14
N LEU A 29 -10.12 12.37 -8.14
CA LEU A 29 -9.32 12.63 -6.95
C LEU A 29 -7.81 12.46 -7.20
N HIS A 30 -7.42 11.81 -8.31
CA HIS A 30 -6.03 11.47 -8.65
C HIS A 30 -5.56 12.24 -9.91
N ARG A 31 -5.84 13.53 -9.94
CA ARG A 31 -5.51 14.40 -11.07
C ARG A 31 -4.00 14.60 -11.20
N THR A 32 -3.43 14.25 -12.35
CA THR A 32 -2.00 14.48 -12.63
C THR A 32 -1.62 15.97 -12.74
N THR A 33 -2.61 16.86 -12.88
CA THR A 33 -2.45 18.32 -12.91
C THR A 33 -2.54 18.97 -11.52
N ALA A 34 -2.99 18.23 -10.51
CA ALA A 34 -3.07 18.74 -9.15
C ALA A 34 -1.82 18.34 -8.35
N ARG A 35 -1.50 19.10 -7.30
CA ARG A 35 -0.46 18.70 -6.36
C ARG A 35 -0.92 17.46 -5.59
N SER A 36 -0.07 16.45 -5.58
CA SER A 36 -0.25 15.21 -4.81
C SER A 36 1.07 14.83 -4.14
N SER A 37 1.01 13.84 -3.28
CA SER A 37 2.19 13.21 -2.71
C SER A 37 2.50 11.87 -3.38
N ASP A 38 2.21 11.76 -4.68
CA ASP A 38 2.62 10.64 -5.51
C ASP A 38 4.14 10.48 -5.50
N PHE A 39 4.61 9.26 -5.58
CA PHE A 39 6.04 9.00 -5.60
C PHE A 39 6.43 7.85 -6.50
N LEU A 40 7.65 7.92 -7.02
CA LEU A 40 8.38 6.80 -7.60
C LEU A 40 9.61 6.54 -6.72
N ARG A 41 9.75 5.32 -6.24
CA ARG A 41 10.91 4.88 -5.44
C ARG A 41 11.64 3.77 -6.14
N VAL A 42 12.95 3.90 -6.22
CA VAL A 42 13.86 2.83 -6.60
C VAL A 42 14.56 2.37 -5.32
N LEU A 43 14.38 1.11 -4.96
CA LEU A 43 14.86 0.54 -3.70
C LEU A 43 15.87 -0.56 -4.01
N ARG A 44 16.97 -0.57 -3.26
CA ARG A 44 17.96 -1.65 -3.25
C ARG A 44 18.00 -2.30 -1.87
N TYR A 45 17.78 -3.57 -1.83
CA TYR A 45 17.97 -4.42 -0.66
C TYR A 45 19.24 -5.23 -0.88
N PRO A 46 20.32 -4.98 -0.10
CA PRO A 46 21.59 -5.67 -0.28
C PRO A 46 21.44 -7.19 -0.12
N LYS A 47 22.28 -7.92 -0.85
CA LYS A 47 22.38 -9.36 -0.71
C LYS A 47 22.69 -9.76 0.73
N PHE A 48 22.22 -10.94 1.14
CA PHE A 48 22.54 -11.50 2.44
C PHE A 48 24.01 -11.94 2.50
N VAL A 49 24.73 -11.51 3.54
CA VAL A 49 26.10 -11.95 3.83
C VAL A 49 26.07 -12.67 5.18
N PRO A 50 26.36 -13.99 5.25
CA PRO A 50 26.46 -14.72 6.51
C PRO A 50 27.44 -14.05 7.47
N GLY A 51 27.09 -13.98 8.76
CA GLY A 51 27.94 -13.39 9.79
C GLY A 51 27.97 -11.87 9.87
N LYS A 52 27.39 -11.14 8.91
CA LYS A 52 27.13 -9.70 9.06
C LYS A 52 25.72 -9.51 9.63
N SER A 53 25.66 -8.89 10.80
CA SER A 53 24.40 -8.57 11.48
C SER A 53 23.62 -7.49 10.71
N LEU A 54 23.07 -7.84 9.58
CA LEU A 54 21.97 -7.12 8.94
C LEU A 54 20.68 -7.93 9.12
N ASN A 55 20.41 -8.33 10.37
CA ASN A 55 19.19 -9.04 10.77
C ASN A 55 17.94 -8.14 10.72
N ARG A 56 17.94 -7.13 9.86
CA ARG A 56 16.71 -6.36 9.62
C ARG A 56 15.97 -6.99 8.46
N PRO A 57 14.69 -7.35 8.65
CA PRO A 57 13.81 -7.58 7.52
C PRO A 57 13.91 -6.36 6.59
N GLY A 58 13.87 -6.54 5.28
CA GLY A 58 14.01 -5.45 4.31
C GLY A 58 13.01 -4.32 4.57
N PHE A 59 11.78 -4.66 4.95
CA PHE A 59 10.78 -3.71 5.47
C PHE A 59 9.77 -4.44 6.38
N PRO A 60 9.49 -3.93 7.59
CA PRO A 60 8.59 -4.60 8.52
C PRO A 60 7.14 -4.65 8.01
N PRO A 61 6.28 -5.48 8.63
CA PRO A 61 4.85 -5.52 8.31
C PRO A 61 4.21 -4.13 8.35
N HIS A 62 3.54 -3.76 7.26
CA HIS A 62 2.88 -2.46 7.12
C HIS A 62 1.76 -2.51 6.08
N ARG A 63 1.02 -1.41 5.97
CA ARG A 63 0.10 -1.08 4.90
C ARG A 63 0.58 0.20 4.23
N ASP A 64 0.36 0.32 2.93
CA ASP A 64 0.80 1.50 2.20
C ASP A 64 -0.15 2.68 2.37
N ALA A 65 0.39 3.83 2.74
CA ALA A 65 -0.37 5.08 2.78
C ALA A 65 -0.51 5.70 1.37
N VAL A 66 -1.10 4.94 0.46
CA VAL A 66 -1.38 5.30 -0.94
C VAL A 66 -2.79 4.87 -1.32
N SER A 67 -3.25 5.20 -2.51
CA SER A 67 -4.45 4.63 -3.13
C SER A 67 -4.10 3.31 -3.82
N VAL A 68 -3.19 3.34 -4.77
CA VAL A 68 -2.70 2.18 -5.53
C VAL A 68 -1.19 2.19 -5.49
N ALA A 69 -0.61 1.04 -5.14
CA ALA A 69 0.82 0.75 -5.26
C ALA A 69 1.06 -0.18 -6.44
N ILE A 70 2.01 0.17 -7.31
CA ILE A 70 2.42 -0.64 -8.46
C ILE A 70 3.90 -0.95 -8.29
N LEU A 71 4.22 -2.22 -8.06
CA LEU A 71 5.55 -2.69 -7.75
C LEU A 71 6.11 -3.55 -8.87
N PHE A 72 7.32 -3.22 -9.33
CA PHE A 72 8.13 -4.03 -10.22
C PHE A 72 9.32 -4.58 -9.46
N THR A 73 9.54 -5.88 -9.52
CA THR A 73 10.68 -6.58 -8.90
C THR A 73 10.92 -7.90 -9.61
N TRP A 74 12.17 -8.36 -9.66
CA TRP A 74 12.54 -9.63 -10.28
C TRP A 74 12.77 -10.74 -9.26
N LEU A 75 13.14 -10.36 -8.03
CA LEU A 75 13.43 -11.33 -6.96
C LEU A 75 12.28 -11.39 -5.97
N GLY A 76 12.11 -12.54 -5.34
CA GLY A 76 11.20 -12.74 -4.22
C GLY A 76 11.53 -11.83 -3.03
N GLY A 77 10.93 -12.10 -1.89
CA GLY A 77 11.13 -11.34 -0.66
C GLY A 77 9.89 -10.57 -0.23
N LEU A 78 8.91 -10.34 -1.10
CA LEU A 78 7.61 -9.82 -0.71
C LEU A 78 6.76 -10.94 -0.10
N GLN A 79 6.15 -10.66 1.04
CA GLN A 79 5.21 -11.55 1.71
C GLN A 79 3.92 -10.83 2.07
N ILE A 80 2.82 -11.56 2.02
CA ILE A 80 1.48 -11.13 2.46
C ILE A 80 0.97 -12.11 3.52
N PRO A 81 0.06 -11.70 4.42
CA PRO A 81 -0.54 -12.61 5.38
C PRO A 81 -1.29 -13.76 4.71
N MET A 82 -1.33 -14.91 5.37
CA MET A 82 -2.25 -15.98 5.02
C MET A 82 -3.70 -15.50 5.18
N PRO A 83 -4.66 -16.06 4.42
CA PRO A 83 -6.07 -15.82 4.68
C PRO A 83 -6.37 -16.08 6.17
N ASN A 84 -7.10 -15.20 6.82
CA ASN A 84 -7.41 -15.20 8.25
C ASN A 84 -6.27 -14.82 9.21
N ALA A 85 -5.01 -14.69 8.74
CA ALA A 85 -3.91 -14.20 9.56
C ALA A 85 -3.92 -12.66 9.75
N GLU A 86 -4.74 -11.93 9.02
CA GLU A 86 -4.89 -10.46 9.22
C GLU A 86 -5.46 -10.07 10.60
N MET A 87 -6.15 -11.02 11.24
CA MET A 87 -6.74 -10.86 12.59
C MET A 87 -5.83 -11.39 13.70
N ILE A 88 -4.66 -11.97 13.36
CA ILE A 88 -3.70 -12.46 14.34
C ILE A 88 -2.98 -11.26 14.95
N ASP A 89 -2.96 -11.22 16.28
CA ASP A 89 -2.27 -10.19 17.04
C ASP A 89 -0.75 -10.24 16.76
N LYS A 90 -0.08 -9.10 16.87
CA LYS A 90 1.36 -9.00 16.59
C LYS A 90 2.21 -9.98 17.42
N ASP A 91 1.74 -10.31 18.62
CA ASP A 91 2.44 -11.19 19.56
C ASP A 91 2.27 -12.68 19.22
N THR A 92 1.30 -13.03 18.36
CA THR A 92 1.03 -14.41 17.89
C THR A 92 1.41 -14.63 16.42
N GLU A 93 1.95 -13.60 15.75
CA GLU A 93 2.34 -13.64 14.34
C GLU A 93 3.61 -14.49 14.16
N THR A 94 3.46 -15.68 13.57
CA THR A 94 4.58 -16.59 13.24
C THR A 94 5.02 -16.44 11.79
N GLU A 95 6.17 -17.05 11.43
CA GLU A 95 6.60 -17.10 10.02
C GLU A 95 5.61 -17.84 9.12
N GLU A 96 4.88 -18.80 9.65
CA GLU A 96 3.85 -19.58 8.95
C GLU A 96 2.59 -18.77 8.64
N SER A 97 2.42 -17.62 9.31
CA SER A 97 1.34 -16.66 9.04
C SER A 97 1.51 -15.92 7.72
N TRP A 98 2.64 -16.09 7.03
CA TRP A 98 3.01 -15.38 5.82
C TRP A 98 3.17 -16.30 4.63
N ARG A 99 2.78 -15.79 3.44
CA ARG A 99 3.04 -16.45 2.16
C ARG A 99 3.84 -15.55 1.22
N TRP A 100 4.63 -16.17 0.38
CA TRP A 100 5.43 -15.51 -0.64
C TRP A 100 4.56 -15.01 -1.79
N VAL A 101 4.86 -13.79 -2.25
CA VAL A 101 4.39 -13.29 -3.54
C VAL A 101 5.50 -13.53 -4.55
N LYS A 102 5.26 -14.45 -5.50
CA LYS A 102 6.22 -14.76 -6.57
C LYS A 102 6.15 -13.70 -7.66
N PRO A 103 7.25 -12.99 -7.96
CA PRO A 103 7.29 -12.12 -9.12
C PRO A 103 7.14 -12.93 -10.41
N LEU A 104 6.37 -12.43 -11.35
CA LEU A 104 6.21 -13.02 -12.67
C LEU A 104 6.87 -12.09 -13.70
N PRO A 105 7.68 -12.62 -14.65
CA PRO A 105 8.26 -11.82 -15.74
C PRO A 105 7.16 -11.07 -16.52
N GLY A 106 7.40 -9.79 -16.82
CA GLY A 106 6.46 -8.96 -17.56
C GLY A 106 5.24 -8.49 -16.75
N HIS A 107 5.15 -8.77 -15.44
CA HIS A 107 4.05 -8.38 -14.60
C HIS A 107 4.47 -7.41 -13.51
N ALA A 108 3.55 -6.52 -13.14
CA ALA A 108 3.65 -5.73 -11.91
C ALA A 108 2.80 -6.38 -10.80
N ILE A 109 3.25 -6.22 -9.56
CA ILE A 109 2.45 -6.55 -8.38
C ILE A 109 1.69 -5.30 -7.99
N VAL A 110 0.37 -5.40 -7.81
CA VAL A 110 -0.48 -4.27 -7.45
C VAL A 110 -1.16 -4.56 -6.11
N ASN A 111 -1.16 -3.56 -5.22
CA ASN A 111 -1.96 -3.59 -4.00
C ASN A 111 -2.70 -2.27 -3.80
N LEU A 112 -3.86 -2.37 -3.14
CA LEU A 112 -4.61 -1.23 -2.67
C LEU A 112 -4.05 -0.76 -1.33
N GLY A 113 -4.03 0.54 -1.12
CA GLY A 113 -3.53 1.15 0.09
C GLY A 113 -4.63 1.76 0.97
N ASP A 114 -4.20 2.39 2.06
CA ASP A 114 -5.08 2.92 3.11
C ASP A 114 -6.01 4.04 2.61
N ALA A 115 -5.62 4.79 1.57
CA ALA A 115 -6.49 5.84 1.03
C ALA A 115 -7.78 5.26 0.44
N LEU A 116 -7.70 4.20 -0.37
CA LEU A 116 -8.89 3.56 -0.92
C LEU A 116 -9.72 2.85 0.16
N GLN A 117 -9.07 2.34 1.20
CA GLN A 117 -9.79 1.79 2.36
C GLN A 117 -10.62 2.86 3.07
N ILE A 118 -10.08 4.07 3.26
CA ILE A 118 -10.81 5.21 3.85
C ILE A 118 -11.93 5.66 2.92
N LEU A 119 -11.62 5.91 1.64
CA LEU A 119 -12.58 6.40 0.65
C LEU A 119 -13.75 5.43 0.40
N SER A 120 -13.59 4.16 0.72
CA SER A 120 -14.63 3.13 0.61
C SER A 120 -15.21 2.70 1.96
N ASN A 121 -14.93 3.41 3.03
CA ASN A 121 -15.34 3.04 4.41
C ASN A 121 -15.11 1.54 4.69
N ASN A 122 -13.89 1.06 4.45
CA ASN A 122 -13.44 -0.32 4.66
C ASN A 122 -14.08 -1.40 3.75
N VAL A 123 -14.80 -1.06 2.69
CA VAL A 123 -15.22 -2.05 1.67
C VAL A 123 -14.01 -2.61 0.95
N LEU A 124 -13.14 -1.73 0.44
CA LEU A 124 -11.82 -2.10 -0.05
C LEU A 124 -10.86 -2.23 1.14
N LYS A 125 -10.01 -3.25 1.08
CA LYS A 125 -9.01 -3.48 2.14
C LYS A 125 -7.63 -3.10 1.66
N SER A 126 -6.90 -2.38 2.51
CA SER A 126 -5.49 -2.11 2.30
C SER A 126 -4.66 -3.38 2.51
N GLY A 127 -3.78 -3.70 1.58
CA GLY A 127 -2.97 -4.91 1.60
C GLY A 127 -1.83 -4.84 2.63
N LYS A 128 -1.93 -5.59 3.75
CA LYS A 128 -0.80 -5.77 4.67
C LYS A 128 0.28 -6.58 3.99
N HIS A 129 1.54 -6.16 4.10
CA HIS A 129 2.67 -6.87 3.52
C HIS A 129 3.97 -6.56 4.27
N ARG A 130 5.01 -7.38 4.01
CA ARG A 130 6.37 -7.15 4.50
C ARG A 130 7.39 -7.52 3.42
N VAL A 131 8.61 -7.01 3.55
CA VAL A 131 9.74 -7.42 2.72
C VAL A 131 10.76 -8.09 3.62
N VAL A 132 11.15 -9.30 3.25
CA VAL A 132 12.17 -10.09 3.95
C VAL A 132 13.26 -10.50 2.96
N LYS A 133 14.28 -11.18 3.43
CA LYS A 133 15.31 -11.79 2.60
C LYS A 133 14.67 -12.66 1.51
N ALA A 134 15.12 -12.53 0.27
CA ALA A 134 14.63 -13.37 -0.82
C ALA A 134 14.88 -14.87 -0.54
N PRO A 135 13.98 -15.77 -0.99
CA PRO A 135 14.09 -17.19 -0.66
C PRO A 135 15.22 -17.89 -1.43
N GLY A 136 15.80 -18.91 -0.82
CA GLY A 136 16.78 -19.80 -1.44
C GLY A 136 17.98 -19.08 -2.05
N PRO A 137 18.48 -19.50 -3.22
CA PRO A 137 19.66 -18.92 -3.87
C PRO A 137 19.52 -17.43 -4.21
N GLN A 138 18.29 -16.93 -4.32
CA GLN A 138 18.02 -15.50 -4.60
C GLN A 138 18.57 -14.56 -3.51
N ALA A 139 18.74 -15.07 -2.29
CA ALA A 139 19.32 -14.31 -1.19
C ALA A 139 20.77 -13.86 -1.45
N GLY A 140 21.49 -14.52 -2.33
CA GLY A 140 22.85 -14.18 -2.75
C GLY A 140 22.96 -12.97 -3.68
N PHE A 141 21.82 -12.36 -4.07
CA PHE A 141 21.78 -11.22 -4.99
C PHE A 141 21.14 -10.00 -4.35
N ASP A 142 21.58 -8.82 -4.77
CA ASP A 142 20.89 -7.57 -4.43
C ASP A 142 19.49 -7.58 -5.04
N ARG A 143 18.49 -7.28 -4.23
CA ARG A 143 17.11 -7.15 -4.69
C ARG A 143 16.80 -5.70 -5.01
N TYR A 144 16.43 -5.44 -6.24
CA TYR A 144 15.93 -4.13 -6.66
C TYR A 144 14.43 -4.15 -6.83
N SER A 145 13.80 -3.04 -6.54
CA SER A 145 12.39 -2.83 -6.83
C SER A 145 12.13 -1.38 -7.25
N VAL A 146 11.16 -1.21 -8.15
CA VAL A 146 10.62 0.10 -8.55
C VAL A 146 9.18 0.13 -8.08
N LEU A 147 8.85 1.09 -7.23
CA LEU A 147 7.54 1.25 -6.62
C LEU A 147 6.96 2.60 -7.01
N LEU A 148 5.81 2.58 -7.67
CA LEU A 148 4.95 3.75 -7.85
C LEU A 148 3.84 3.70 -6.80
N GLY A 149 3.68 4.79 -6.06
CA GLY A 149 2.56 4.99 -5.15
C GLY A 149 1.73 6.19 -5.60
N THR A 150 0.45 5.98 -5.89
CA THR A 150 -0.48 7.06 -6.22
C THR A 150 -1.27 7.47 -4.99
N ARG A 151 -1.49 8.77 -4.81
CA ARG A 151 -2.26 9.35 -3.71
C ARG A 151 -3.32 10.31 -4.25
N PRO A 152 -4.40 10.54 -3.51
CA PRO A 152 -5.32 11.60 -3.88
C PRO A 152 -4.62 12.96 -3.92
N ALA A 153 -5.14 13.89 -4.70
CA ALA A 153 -4.71 15.28 -4.68
C ALA A 153 -4.74 15.84 -3.25
N ASN A 154 -3.78 16.69 -2.91
CA ASN A 154 -3.54 17.16 -1.55
C ASN A 154 -4.78 17.77 -0.87
N ASP A 155 -5.64 18.40 -1.64
CA ASP A 155 -6.89 19.03 -1.21
C ASP A 155 -8.07 18.05 -1.05
N THR A 156 -7.88 16.78 -1.34
CA THR A 156 -8.94 15.76 -1.25
C THR A 156 -9.32 15.49 0.21
N PRO A 157 -10.59 15.67 0.61
CA PRO A 157 -11.05 15.25 1.93
C PRO A 157 -10.94 13.73 2.09
N MET A 158 -10.25 13.27 3.14
CA MET A 158 -10.10 11.84 3.44
C MET A 158 -11.34 11.32 4.18
N THR A 159 -12.42 11.14 3.42
CA THR A 159 -13.72 10.68 3.91
C THR A 159 -14.34 9.70 2.92
N ALA A 160 -15.25 8.84 3.40
CA ALA A 160 -15.94 7.87 2.56
C ALA A 160 -16.75 8.55 1.45
N LEU A 161 -16.65 8.01 0.25
CA LEU A 161 -17.50 8.37 -0.88
C LEU A 161 -18.90 7.79 -0.67
N LYS A 162 -19.89 8.42 -1.31
CA LYS A 162 -21.29 8.00 -1.22
C LYS A 162 -21.65 7.08 -2.38
N SER A 163 -22.04 5.85 -2.07
CA SER A 163 -22.60 4.91 -3.03
C SER A 163 -23.47 3.87 -2.33
N PRO A 164 -24.32 3.11 -3.06
CA PRO A 164 -25.08 2.00 -2.48
C PRO A 164 -24.21 0.87 -1.91
N ARG A 165 -22.97 0.74 -2.38
CA ARG A 165 -22.02 -0.29 -1.95
C ARG A 165 -21.10 0.14 -0.81
N ILE A 166 -21.08 1.43 -0.48
CA ILE A 166 -20.24 1.98 0.59
C ILE A 166 -21.15 2.28 1.79
N PRO A 167 -20.96 1.60 2.92
CA PRO A 167 -21.78 1.85 4.10
C PRO A 167 -21.60 3.29 4.60
N ALA A 168 -22.66 3.87 5.13
CA ALA A 168 -22.59 5.16 5.80
C ALA A 168 -21.66 5.10 7.03
N TYR A 169 -21.12 6.24 7.43
CA TYR A 169 -20.38 6.32 8.68
C TYR A 169 -21.26 6.02 9.88
N THR A 170 -20.70 5.31 10.85
CA THR A 170 -21.30 5.24 12.18
C THR A 170 -21.28 6.62 12.86
N PRO A 171 -22.09 6.84 13.89
CA PRO A 171 -22.07 8.09 14.67
C PRO A 171 -20.68 8.42 15.23
N GLU A 172 -19.88 7.39 15.62
CA GLU A 172 -18.51 7.56 16.09
C GLU A 172 -17.56 7.99 15.00
N GLN A 173 -17.63 7.35 13.82
CA GLN A 173 -16.82 7.72 12.65
C GLN A 173 -17.12 9.16 12.18
N ALA A 174 -18.40 9.56 12.26
CA ALA A 174 -18.81 10.91 11.87
C ALA A 174 -18.27 12.02 12.79
N LYS A 175 -17.88 11.69 14.02
CA LYS A 175 -17.24 12.61 14.98
C LYS A 175 -15.73 12.79 14.71
N ALA A 176 -15.11 11.95 13.90
CA ALA A 176 -13.69 12.05 13.61
C ALA A 176 -13.37 13.36 12.87
N LYS A 177 -12.27 14.03 13.28
CA LYS A 177 -11.82 15.24 12.59
C LYS A 177 -11.43 14.90 11.16
N LEU A 178 -12.11 15.52 10.20
CA LEU A 178 -11.76 15.42 8.79
C LEU A 178 -10.40 16.07 8.54
N VAL A 179 -9.55 15.37 7.80
CA VAL A 179 -8.27 15.87 7.30
C VAL A 179 -8.24 15.73 5.79
N ASP A 180 -7.46 16.57 5.11
CA ASP A 180 -7.19 16.39 3.69
C ASP A 180 -6.09 15.33 3.44
N ALA A 181 -5.89 14.97 2.18
CA ALA A 181 -4.91 13.95 1.79
C ALA A 181 -3.47 14.37 2.11
N GLN A 182 -3.14 15.66 2.11
CA GLN A 182 -1.82 16.15 2.49
C GLN A 182 -1.55 15.90 3.97
N GLN A 183 -2.44 16.31 4.84
CA GLN A 183 -2.31 16.13 6.28
C GLN A 183 -2.35 14.64 6.67
N TRP A 184 -3.25 13.87 6.06
CA TRP A 184 -3.33 12.43 6.26
C TRP A 184 -2.03 11.73 5.87
N GLY A 185 -1.47 12.07 4.70
CA GLY A 185 -0.20 11.51 4.24
C GLY A 185 0.98 11.85 5.16
N ALA A 186 1.05 13.11 5.63
CA ALA A 186 2.08 13.55 6.59
C ALA A 186 1.97 12.80 7.92
N ASN A 187 0.76 12.60 8.44
CA ASN A 187 0.52 11.85 9.67
C ASN A 187 0.93 10.37 9.53
N SER A 188 0.63 9.76 8.37
CA SER A 188 1.01 8.37 8.08
C SER A 188 2.52 8.19 8.04
N VAL A 189 3.27 9.12 7.42
CA VAL A 189 4.74 9.09 7.40
C VAL A 189 5.31 9.21 8.82
N ARG A 190 4.82 10.16 9.64
CA ARG A 190 5.26 10.31 11.04
C ARG A 190 5.07 9.02 11.84
N LYS A 191 3.93 8.35 11.67
CA LYS A 191 3.63 7.08 12.33
C LYS A 191 4.66 5.99 11.96
N VAL A 192 5.02 5.88 10.69
CA VAL A 192 6.04 4.92 10.23
C VAL A 192 7.41 5.25 10.83
N LEU A 193 7.84 6.50 10.79
CA LEU A 193 9.12 6.93 11.34
C LEU A 193 9.20 6.65 12.84
N SER A 194 8.17 6.96 13.62
CA SER A 194 8.15 6.70 15.07
C SER A 194 8.25 5.22 15.44
N VAL A 195 7.81 4.31 14.57
CA VAL A 195 7.99 2.86 14.76
C VAL A 195 9.41 2.41 14.41
N MET A 196 10.07 3.08 13.46
CA MET A 196 11.44 2.78 13.08
C MET A 196 12.48 3.28 14.08
N GLU A 197 12.21 4.40 14.78
CA GLU A 197 13.10 4.98 15.81
C GLU A 197 13.10 4.20 17.13
N LYS A 198 12.03 3.42 17.40
CA LYS A 198 11.88 2.62 18.63
C LYS A 198 12.52 1.22 18.55
N LYS A 199 13.20 0.89 17.46
CA LYS A 199 13.91 -0.36 17.21
C LYS A 199 15.41 -0.11 17.01
#